data_f93b18b16c9c63d716f4c0a1f8e95dc2
#
_entry.id   f93b18b16c9c63d716f4c0a1f8e95dc2
#
_cell.length_a   1.000
_cell.length_b   1.000
_cell.length_c   1.000
_cell.angle_alpha   90.00
_cell.angle_beta   90.00
_cell.angle_gamma   90.00
#
_symmetry.space_group_name_H-M   'P 1'
#
loop_
_entity.id
_entity.type
_entity.pdbx_description
1 polymer ?
#
loop_
_entity_poly.entity_id
_entity_poly.type
_entity_poly.pdbx_seq_one_letter_code
_entity_poly.pdbx_strand_id
1 'polypeptide(L)'
;MDQQKHTTEDTLTDIFGSKEMRSPAPTEFIPKNKTAPEIAYQLVKDETYPQTQPRLNLATFVTTYMDDYATRLMNEAININYIDETEYPRVAVMCGRCLNIVANMWNSPEKAEWKTGALGIGSSEACMLGGVAAWLRWRARRKAAGKPFDKPNLVMSTGFQVVWEKFCQLWQIEMRTVPLT
;
A
#
# COMPACT_ATOMS: atom_id res chain seq x y z
N MET A 1 -23.11 22.76 -49.04
CA MET A 1 -23.89 21.92 -48.10
C MET A 1 -23.36 20.50 -48.22
N ASP A 2 -22.37 20.16 -47.39
CA ASP A 2 -21.81 18.83 -47.36
C ASP A 2 -22.71 17.96 -46.46
N GLN A 3 -23.45 17.04 -47.08
CA GLN A 3 -24.11 15.97 -46.36
C GLN A 3 -23.04 14.98 -45.94
N GLN A 4 -22.64 15.02 -44.68
CA GLN A 4 -21.89 13.93 -44.05
C GLN A 4 -22.69 12.64 -44.25
N LYS A 5 -22.17 11.72 -45.07
CA LYS A 5 -22.68 10.36 -45.18
C LYS A 5 -22.41 9.68 -43.83
N HIS A 6 -23.40 9.61 -42.95
CA HIS A 6 -23.38 8.70 -41.83
C HIS A 6 -23.26 7.27 -42.37
N THR A 7 -22.16 6.61 -42.10
CA THR A 7 -21.96 5.22 -42.48
C THR A 7 -22.75 4.33 -41.52
N THR A 8 -23.12 3.12 -41.92
CA THR A 8 -23.85 2.15 -41.12
C THR A 8 -23.10 1.81 -39.82
N GLU A 9 -21.77 1.94 -39.80
CA GLU A 9 -20.91 1.78 -38.62
C GLU A 9 -21.15 2.86 -37.56
N ASP A 10 -21.36 4.13 -37.97
CA ASP A 10 -21.65 5.22 -37.03
C ASP A 10 -23.00 5.03 -36.31
N THR A 11 -23.99 4.52 -37.05
CA THR A 11 -25.36 4.28 -36.49
C THR A 11 -25.39 3.13 -35.51
N LEU A 12 -24.60 2.07 -35.74
CA LEU A 12 -24.46 0.94 -34.80
C LEU A 12 -23.70 1.34 -33.53
N THR A 13 -22.81 2.34 -33.64
CA THR A 13 -22.04 2.86 -32.48
C THR A 13 -22.94 3.52 -31.45
N ASP A 14 -23.93 4.27 -31.90
CA ASP A 14 -24.87 4.99 -31.02
C ASP A 14 -25.82 4.05 -30.28
N ILE A 15 -26.12 2.85 -30.83
CA ILE A 15 -26.99 1.85 -30.21
C ILE A 15 -26.26 1.06 -29.12
N PHE A 16 -24.96 0.77 -29.29
CA PHE A 16 -24.16 -0.07 -28.40
C PHE A 16 -23.12 0.70 -27.57
N GLY A 17 -23.28 1.99 -27.41
CA GLY A 17 -22.36 2.89 -26.74
C GLY A 17 -21.34 3.53 -27.69
N SER A 18 -20.71 4.61 -27.23
CA SER A 18 -19.73 5.33 -28.02
C SER A 18 -18.48 4.48 -28.33
N LYS A 19 -17.70 4.88 -29.32
CA LYS A 19 -16.45 4.20 -29.68
C LYS A 19 -15.48 4.15 -28.48
N GLU A 20 -15.45 5.19 -27.66
CA GLU A 20 -14.64 5.26 -26.45
C GLU A 20 -15.08 4.21 -25.42
N MET A 21 -16.38 4.01 -25.22
CA MET A 21 -16.92 3.00 -24.28
C MET A 21 -16.60 1.56 -24.69
N ARG A 22 -16.37 1.32 -26.00
CA ARG A 22 -16.06 -0.02 -26.53
C ARG A 22 -14.56 -0.25 -26.72
N SER A 23 -13.75 0.77 -26.53
CA SER A 23 -12.31 0.65 -26.63
C SER A 23 -11.75 0.00 -25.35
N PRO A 24 -10.80 -0.92 -25.47
CA PRO A 24 -10.14 -1.48 -24.29
C PRO A 24 -9.40 -0.39 -23.51
N ALA A 25 -9.22 -0.60 -22.23
CA ALA A 25 -8.39 0.28 -21.41
C ALA A 25 -6.96 0.35 -21.98
N PRO A 26 -6.31 1.52 -21.96
CA PRO A 26 -4.94 1.66 -22.45
C PRO A 26 -3.97 0.79 -21.65
N THR A 27 -3.09 0.05 -22.35
CA THR A 27 -2.12 -0.87 -21.70
C THR A 27 -0.69 -0.37 -21.72
N GLU A 28 -0.28 0.41 -22.71
CA GLU A 28 1.11 0.79 -22.91
C GLU A 28 1.33 2.31 -22.99
N PHE A 29 0.39 3.04 -23.52
CA PHE A 29 0.55 4.47 -23.78
C PHE A 29 -0.60 5.29 -23.21
N ILE A 30 -0.28 6.51 -22.79
CA ILE A 30 -1.32 7.49 -22.43
C ILE A 30 -2.11 7.84 -23.69
N PRO A 31 -3.44 7.76 -23.66
CA PRO A 31 -4.26 8.13 -24.79
C PRO A 31 -4.00 9.56 -25.25
N LYS A 32 -3.93 9.78 -26.56
CA LYS A 32 -3.75 11.13 -27.15
C LYS A 32 -4.97 12.02 -26.97
N ASN A 33 -6.14 11.42 -26.93
CA ASN A 33 -7.41 12.11 -26.81
C ASN A 33 -7.91 12.11 -25.37
N LYS A 34 -8.67 13.13 -25.01
CA LYS A 34 -9.38 13.20 -23.73
C LYS A 34 -10.52 12.18 -23.71
N THR A 35 -10.68 11.49 -22.60
CA THR A 35 -11.83 10.62 -22.33
C THR A 35 -12.72 11.29 -21.28
N ALA A 36 -14.03 11.19 -21.42
CA ALA A 36 -14.96 11.69 -20.42
C ALA A 36 -14.73 10.94 -19.09
N PRO A 37 -14.77 11.63 -17.92
CA PRO A 37 -14.49 11.01 -16.64
C PRO A 37 -15.37 9.80 -16.33
N GLU A 38 -16.63 9.84 -16.72
CA GLU A 38 -17.60 8.76 -16.51
C GLU A 38 -17.22 7.50 -17.30
N ILE A 39 -16.71 7.67 -18.52
CA ILE A 39 -16.24 6.58 -19.36
C ILE A 39 -14.96 5.99 -18.77
N ALA A 40 -14.01 6.84 -18.37
CA ALA A 40 -12.78 6.40 -17.73
C ALA A 40 -13.06 5.63 -16.43
N TYR A 41 -13.98 6.11 -15.61
CA TYR A 41 -14.44 5.42 -14.41
C TYR A 41 -15.02 4.03 -14.74
N GLN A 42 -15.90 3.95 -15.75
CA GLN A 42 -16.52 2.68 -16.11
C GLN A 42 -15.50 1.68 -16.65
N LEU A 43 -14.56 2.11 -17.49
CA LEU A 43 -13.47 1.25 -17.99
C LEU A 43 -12.67 0.63 -16.83
N VAL A 44 -12.25 1.44 -15.87
CA VAL A 44 -11.51 0.93 -14.69
C VAL A 44 -12.38 0.01 -13.84
N LYS A 45 -13.66 0.34 -13.67
CA LYS A 45 -14.59 -0.48 -12.90
C LYS A 45 -14.81 -1.85 -13.55
N ASP A 46 -14.92 -1.90 -14.87
CA ASP A 46 -15.10 -3.14 -15.62
C ASP A 46 -13.87 -4.05 -15.51
N GLU A 47 -12.65 -3.48 -15.53
CA GLU A 47 -11.41 -4.21 -15.29
C GLU A 47 -11.36 -4.84 -13.89
N THR A 48 -11.98 -4.21 -12.90
CA THR A 48 -12.01 -4.75 -11.53
C THR A 48 -13.13 -5.76 -11.30
N TYR A 49 -14.11 -5.87 -12.20
CA TYR A 49 -15.27 -6.75 -12.05
C TYR A 49 -14.92 -8.25 -11.89
N PRO A 50 -13.93 -8.82 -12.63
CA PRO A 50 -13.56 -10.22 -12.48
C PRO A 50 -12.80 -10.56 -11.20
N GLN A 51 -12.46 -9.58 -10.37
CA GLN A 51 -11.72 -9.81 -9.14
C GLN A 51 -12.55 -10.53 -8.08
N THR A 52 -11.86 -11.26 -7.21
CA THR A 52 -12.47 -11.90 -6.05
C THR A 52 -13.15 -10.84 -5.17
N GLN A 53 -14.38 -11.13 -4.75
CA GLN A 53 -15.11 -10.26 -3.84
C GLN A 53 -14.47 -10.26 -2.45
N PRO A 54 -13.96 -9.11 -1.95
CA PRO A 54 -13.28 -9.07 -0.65
C PRO A 54 -14.13 -9.55 0.51
N ARG A 55 -15.45 -9.36 0.45
CA ARG A 55 -16.41 -9.82 1.47
C ARG A 55 -16.54 -11.34 1.55
N LEU A 56 -16.19 -12.05 0.49
CA LEU A 56 -16.20 -13.52 0.43
C LEU A 56 -14.85 -14.14 0.73
N ASN A 57 -13.81 -13.33 0.88
CA ASN A 57 -12.47 -13.81 1.21
C ASN A 57 -12.38 -14.02 2.73
N LEU A 58 -12.41 -15.26 3.16
CA LEU A 58 -12.32 -15.65 4.57
C LEU A 58 -10.87 -15.97 5.02
N ALA A 59 -9.92 -15.93 4.12
CA ALA A 59 -8.58 -16.47 4.38
C ALA A 59 -7.54 -15.39 4.71
N THR A 60 -7.04 -14.67 3.70
CA THR A 60 -5.83 -13.85 3.85
C THR A 60 -5.87 -12.61 2.97
N PHE A 61 -5.03 -11.63 3.33
CA PHE A 61 -4.80 -10.41 2.53
C PHE A 61 -6.08 -9.59 2.28
N VAL A 62 -6.97 -9.59 3.24
CA VAL A 62 -8.20 -8.78 3.21
C VAL A 62 -7.97 -7.52 4.02
N THR A 63 -8.46 -6.40 3.51
CA THR A 63 -8.49 -5.17 4.30
C THR A 63 -9.50 -5.29 5.45
N THR A 64 -9.25 -4.58 6.53
CA THR A 64 -10.20 -4.46 7.65
C THR A 64 -11.51 -3.88 7.16
N TYR A 65 -12.62 -4.30 7.75
CA TYR A 65 -13.94 -3.71 7.49
C TYR A 65 -13.90 -2.20 7.75
N MET A 66 -14.42 -1.45 6.80
CA MET A 66 -14.58 -0.01 6.88
C MET A 66 -16.07 0.31 6.97
N ASP A 67 -16.47 0.94 8.06
CA ASP A 67 -17.83 1.47 8.19
C ASP A 67 -18.04 2.72 7.33
N ASP A 68 -19.28 3.18 7.23
CA ASP A 68 -19.63 4.32 6.37
C ASP A 68 -18.94 5.63 6.81
N TYR A 69 -18.76 5.82 8.12
CA TYR A 69 -18.07 7.01 8.64
C TYR A 69 -16.57 6.98 8.36
N ALA A 70 -15.94 5.81 8.51
CA ALA A 70 -14.54 5.65 8.14
C ALA A 70 -14.32 5.91 6.65
N THR A 71 -15.17 5.37 5.78
CA THR A 71 -15.14 5.60 4.33
C THR A 71 -15.34 7.08 3.99
N ARG A 72 -16.27 7.75 4.68
CA ARG A 72 -16.51 9.19 4.51
C ARG A 72 -15.30 10.02 4.90
N LEU A 73 -14.69 9.75 6.07
CA LEU A 73 -13.46 10.44 6.51
C LEU A 73 -12.30 10.24 5.55
N MET A 74 -12.13 9.03 4.99
CA MET A 74 -11.11 8.76 3.96
C MET A 74 -11.33 9.63 2.72
N ASN A 75 -12.56 9.73 2.23
CA ASN A 75 -12.91 10.57 1.08
C ASN A 75 -12.69 12.07 1.35
N GLU A 76 -13.04 12.55 2.54
CA GLU A 76 -12.82 13.94 2.94
C GLU A 76 -11.32 14.28 3.06
N ALA A 77 -10.49 13.30 3.43
CA ALA A 77 -9.05 13.45 3.62
C ALA A 77 -8.20 13.17 2.36
N ILE A 78 -8.80 12.81 1.22
CA ILE A 78 -8.07 12.32 0.04
C ILE A 78 -7.04 13.33 -0.51
N ASN A 79 -7.25 14.62 -0.29
CA ASN A 79 -6.35 15.69 -0.73
C ASN A 79 -5.29 16.09 0.31
N ILE A 80 -5.27 15.43 1.47
CA ILE A 80 -4.33 15.74 2.54
C ILE A 80 -3.02 15.00 2.29
N ASN A 81 -1.92 15.73 2.20
CA ASN A 81 -0.58 15.16 2.21
C ASN A 81 -0.10 14.98 3.66
N TYR A 82 -0.29 13.79 4.23
CA TYR A 82 -0.02 13.54 5.64
C TYR A 82 1.48 13.61 6.03
N ILE A 83 2.39 13.59 5.05
CA ILE A 83 3.84 13.76 5.28
C ILE A 83 4.21 15.22 5.56
N ASP A 84 3.40 16.16 5.10
CA ASP A 84 3.63 17.57 5.33
C ASP A 84 3.05 18.00 6.68
N GLU A 85 3.85 17.85 7.72
CA GLU A 85 3.46 18.18 9.09
C GLU A 85 3.28 19.70 9.30
N THR A 86 3.86 20.53 8.44
CA THR A 86 3.77 22.00 8.52
C THR A 86 2.39 22.45 8.07
N GLU A 87 1.92 21.94 6.95
CA GLU A 87 0.59 22.28 6.40
C GLU A 87 -0.53 21.52 7.12
N TYR A 88 -0.27 20.28 7.54
CA TYR A 88 -1.28 19.40 8.14
C TYR A 88 -0.93 18.93 9.57
N PRO A 89 -0.64 19.86 10.52
CA PRO A 89 -0.17 19.50 11.86
C PRO A 89 -1.15 18.64 12.66
N ARG A 90 -2.44 18.75 12.38
CA ARG A 90 -3.46 17.96 13.10
C ARG A 90 -3.43 16.49 12.70
N VAL A 91 -3.12 16.20 11.43
CA VAL A 91 -2.94 14.82 10.96
C VAL A 91 -1.73 14.20 11.64
N ALA A 92 -0.63 14.93 11.72
CA ALA A 92 0.56 14.49 12.43
C ALA A 92 0.25 14.15 13.91
N VAL A 93 -0.51 15.00 14.61
CA VAL A 93 -0.98 14.72 15.99
C VAL A 93 -1.82 13.43 16.05
N MET A 94 -2.73 13.19 15.11
CA MET A 94 -3.54 11.97 15.07
C MET A 94 -2.67 10.73 14.84
N CYS A 95 -1.70 10.79 13.92
CA CYS A 95 -0.74 9.72 13.68
C CYS A 95 0.04 9.35 14.96
N GLY A 96 0.54 10.36 15.67
CA GLY A 96 1.22 10.16 16.95
C GLY A 96 0.33 9.48 18.00
N ARG A 97 -0.94 9.86 18.09
CA ARG A 97 -1.89 9.20 18.99
C ARG A 97 -2.10 7.73 18.65
N CYS A 98 -2.21 7.38 17.38
CA CYS A 98 -2.31 5.99 16.95
C CYS A 98 -1.07 5.17 17.35
N LEU A 99 0.13 5.72 17.11
CA LEU A 99 1.38 5.08 17.54
C LEU A 99 1.43 4.87 19.05
N ASN A 100 1.00 5.86 19.82
CA ASN A 100 0.96 5.78 21.28
C ASN A 100 0.00 4.71 21.79
N ILE A 101 -1.17 4.61 21.19
CA ILE A 101 -2.16 3.58 21.53
C ILE A 101 -1.55 2.19 21.33
N VAL A 102 -0.94 1.95 20.18
CA VAL A 102 -0.32 0.65 19.89
C VAL A 102 0.89 0.39 20.77
N ALA A 103 1.73 1.39 21.03
CA ALA A 103 2.87 1.27 21.93
C ALA A 103 2.43 0.89 23.36
N ASN A 104 1.33 1.49 23.86
CA ASN A 104 0.77 1.13 25.15
C ASN A 104 0.22 -0.31 25.19
N MET A 105 -0.48 -0.73 24.12
CA MET A 105 -0.98 -2.10 23.99
C MET A 105 0.16 -3.15 24.03
N TRP A 106 1.32 -2.79 23.51
CA TRP A 106 2.50 -3.67 23.46
C TRP A 106 3.48 -3.46 24.61
N ASN A 107 3.08 -2.70 25.64
CA ASN A 107 3.90 -2.42 26.81
C ASN A 107 5.29 -1.86 26.45
N SER A 108 5.35 -0.93 25.51
CA SER A 108 6.59 -0.26 25.18
C SER A 108 7.17 0.44 26.42
N PRO A 109 8.48 0.29 26.70
CA PRO A 109 9.11 0.91 27.86
C PRO A 109 9.19 2.45 27.72
N GLU A 110 9.16 2.96 26.50
CA GLU A 110 9.16 4.39 26.22
C GLU A 110 7.72 4.86 26.09
N LYS A 111 7.24 5.62 27.07
CA LYS A 111 5.94 6.30 26.96
C LYS A 111 6.05 7.38 25.93
N ALA A 112 5.43 7.15 24.94
CA ALA A 112 4.84 7.80 23.83
C ALA A 112 5.01 9.31 23.72
N GLU A 113 6.18 9.76 23.42
CA GLU A 113 6.34 10.89 22.52
C GLU A 113 6.65 10.30 21.13
N TRP A 114 6.12 10.88 20.07
CA TRP A 114 6.27 10.67 18.61
C TRP A 114 7.46 9.81 18.08
N LYS A 115 8.34 9.33 18.95
CA LYS A 115 9.60 8.68 18.64
C LYS A 115 9.57 7.14 18.74
N THR A 116 8.45 6.58 19.17
CA THR A 116 8.38 5.13 19.43
C THR A 116 8.10 4.28 18.20
N GLY A 117 7.76 4.89 17.08
CA GLY A 117 7.45 4.16 15.86
C GLY A 117 7.19 5.08 14.67
N ALA A 118 6.82 4.47 13.55
CA ALA A 118 6.41 5.16 12.35
C ALA A 118 5.20 4.45 11.75
N LEU A 119 4.35 5.21 11.06
CA LEU A 119 3.31 4.66 10.21
C LEU A 119 3.93 4.27 8.86
N GLY A 120 3.46 3.17 8.27
CA GLY A 120 3.87 2.71 6.95
C GLY A 120 2.68 2.67 5.99
N ILE A 121 2.97 2.57 4.69
CA ILE A 121 1.96 2.47 3.63
C ILE A 121 1.30 1.08 3.63
N GLY A 122 1.98 0.07 4.19
CA GLY A 122 1.48 -1.28 4.27
C GLY A 122 2.33 -2.16 5.17
N SER A 123 1.86 -3.38 5.46
CA SER A 123 2.52 -4.30 6.39
C SER A 123 3.95 -4.66 5.98
N SER A 124 4.24 -4.78 4.70
CA SER A 124 5.59 -5.07 4.22
C SER A 124 6.57 -3.94 4.55
N GLU A 125 6.18 -2.68 4.35
CA GLU A 125 7.00 -1.54 4.76
C GLU A 125 7.18 -1.50 6.26
N ALA A 126 6.13 -1.67 7.04
CA ALA A 126 6.18 -1.67 8.49
C ALA A 126 7.13 -2.76 9.03
N CYS A 127 7.07 -3.97 8.47
CA CYS A 127 7.99 -5.06 8.80
C CYS A 127 9.45 -4.72 8.44
N MET A 128 9.66 -4.14 7.24
CA MET A 128 11.00 -3.74 6.80
C MET A 128 11.59 -2.64 7.68
N LEU A 129 10.81 -1.64 8.06
CA LEU A 129 11.24 -0.59 8.99
C LEU A 129 11.63 -1.16 10.36
N GLY A 130 10.83 -2.08 10.88
CA GLY A 130 11.16 -2.81 12.11
C GLY A 130 12.45 -3.64 11.98
N GLY A 131 12.62 -4.30 10.84
CA GLY A 131 13.83 -5.05 10.50
C GLY A 131 15.08 -4.16 10.44
N VAL A 132 14.97 -3.00 9.78
CA VAL A 132 16.06 -2.00 9.71
C VAL A 132 16.42 -1.48 11.09
N ALA A 133 15.43 -1.16 11.92
CA ALA A 133 15.67 -0.72 13.29
C ALA A 133 16.40 -1.80 14.11
N ALA A 134 16.00 -3.06 14.00
CA ALA A 134 16.67 -4.19 14.66
C ALA A 134 18.11 -4.36 14.17
N TRP A 135 18.34 -4.29 12.87
CA TRP A 135 19.65 -4.38 12.24
C TRP A 135 20.59 -3.25 12.69
N LEU A 136 20.11 -2.00 12.70
CA LEU A 136 20.90 -0.85 13.16
C LEU A 136 21.27 -0.96 14.64
N ARG A 137 20.33 -1.40 15.50
CA ARG A 137 20.59 -1.66 16.92
C ARG A 137 21.62 -2.78 17.10
N TRP A 138 21.53 -3.85 16.32
CA TRP A 138 22.50 -4.93 16.33
C TRP A 138 23.89 -4.42 15.95
N ARG A 139 24.01 -3.66 14.85
CA ARG A 139 25.29 -3.06 14.43
C ARG A 139 25.91 -2.17 15.51
N ALA A 140 25.11 -1.30 16.11
CA ALA A 140 25.57 -0.40 17.16
C ALA A 140 26.13 -1.18 18.38
N ARG A 141 25.40 -2.20 18.82
CA ARG A 141 25.87 -3.09 19.92
C ARG A 141 27.15 -3.83 19.58
N ARG A 142 27.26 -4.37 18.37
CA ARG A 142 28.47 -5.07 17.92
C ARG A 142 29.67 -4.12 17.87
N LYS A 143 29.48 -2.93 17.30
CA LYS A 143 30.51 -1.89 17.22
C LYS A 143 30.99 -1.45 18.61
N ALA A 144 30.08 -1.19 19.53
CA ALA A 144 30.40 -0.83 20.90
C ALA A 144 31.19 -1.92 21.65
N ALA A 145 30.94 -3.19 21.32
CA ALA A 145 31.66 -4.34 21.89
C ALA A 145 32.95 -4.72 21.15
N GLY A 146 33.39 -3.92 20.16
CA GLY A 146 34.59 -4.22 19.35
C GLY A 146 34.46 -5.50 18.50
N LYS A 147 33.23 -5.96 18.20
CA LYS A 147 32.97 -7.19 17.45
C LYS A 147 32.67 -6.89 15.99
N PRO A 148 32.98 -7.81 15.05
CA PRO A 148 32.61 -7.65 13.65
C PRO A 148 31.11 -7.44 13.46
N PHE A 149 30.72 -6.57 12.52
CA PHE A 149 29.32 -6.20 12.24
C PHE A 149 29.00 -6.15 10.73
N ASP A 150 29.85 -6.77 9.94
CA ASP A 150 29.79 -6.81 8.45
C ASP A 150 28.96 -7.96 7.92
N LYS A 151 28.70 -9.00 8.71
CA LYS A 151 27.95 -10.20 8.33
C LYS A 151 26.72 -10.42 9.21
N PRO A 152 25.64 -9.63 8.98
CA PRO A 152 24.40 -9.84 9.70
C PRO A 152 23.72 -11.14 9.25
N ASN A 153 23.03 -11.80 10.19
CA ASN A 153 22.11 -12.88 9.85
C ASN A 153 20.80 -12.71 10.61
N LEU A 154 19.74 -13.25 10.03
CA LEU A 154 18.40 -13.29 10.62
C LEU A 154 17.95 -14.74 10.73
N VAL A 155 17.69 -15.19 11.94
CA VAL A 155 17.22 -16.55 12.24
C VAL A 155 15.70 -16.51 12.39
N MET A 156 14.99 -17.37 11.69
CA MET A 156 13.53 -17.49 11.77
C MET A 156 13.05 -18.90 11.47
N SER A 157 11.80 -19.19 11.77
CA SER A 157 11.18 -20.47 11.39
C SER A 157 10.92 -20.54 9.88
N THR A 158 10.72 -21.74 9.35
CA THR A 158 10.33 -21.93 7.94
C THR A 158 8.94 -21.39 7.61
N GLY A 159 8.10 -21.11 8.62
CA GLY A 159 6.76 -20.52 8.46
C GLY A 159 6.74 -19.00 8.43
N PHE A 160 7.77 -18.37 7.89
CA PHE A 160 7.84 -16.91 7.79
C PHE A 160 6.99 -16.35 6.64
N GLN A 161 6.63 -15.07 6.76
CA GLN A 161 6.00 -14.32 5.68
C GLN A 161 7.06 -13.79 4.71
N VAL A 162 6.77 -13.80 3.41
CA VAL A 162 7.69 -13.47 2.30
C VAL A 162 8.40 -12.11 2.43
N VAL A 163 7.86 -11.18 3.21
CA VAL A 163 8.50 -9.86 3.46
C VAL A 163 9.90 -10.01 4.07
N TRP A 164 10.12 -11.03 4.90
CA TRP A 164 11.41 -11.25 5.53
C TRP A 164 12.47 -11.75 4.55
N GLU A 165 12.07 -12.54 3.56
CA GLU A 165 12.95 -12.92 2.44
C GLU A 165 13.36 -11.68 1.63
N LYS A 166 12.40 -10.84 1.26
CA LYS A 166 12.67 -9.56 0.59
C LYS A 166 13.56 -8.65 1.43
N PHE A 167 13.30 -8.57 2.74
CA PHE A 167 14.14 -7.80 3.66
C PHE A 167 15.59 -8.29 3.63
N CYS A 168 15.81 -9.60 3.78
CA CYS A 168 17.14 -10.19 3.75
C CYS A 168 17.87 -9.92 2.43
N GLN A 169 17.19 -10.05 1.30
CA GLN A 169 17.75 -9.74 -0.02
C GLN A 169 18.14 -8.27 -0.17
N LEU A 170 17.26 -7.34 0.20
CA LEU A 170 17.49 -5.91 0.04
C LEU A 170 18.63 -5.38 0.92
N TRP A 171 18.77 -5.90 2.14
CA TRP A 171 19.81 -5.47 3.08
C TRP A 171 21.01 -6.42 3.17
N GLN A 172 21.10 -7.39 2.25
CA GLN A 172 22.20 -8.36 2.20
C GLN A 172 22.44 -9.05 3.55
N ILE A 173 21.36 -9.49 4.17
CA ILE A 173 21.34 -10.20 5.43
C ILE A 173 21.25 -11.71 5.14
N GLU A 174 22.11 -12.51 5.73
CA GLU A 174 22.02 -13.97 5.61
C GLU A 174 20.75 -14.46 6.32
N MET A 175 19.86 -15.12 5.57
CA MET A 175 18.67 -15.73 6.15
C MET A 175 18.99 -17.16 6.59
N ARG A 176 18.73 -17.48 7.86
CA ARG A 176 18.87 -18.81 8.43
C ARG A 176 17.51 -19.30 8.91
N THR A 177 17.04 -20.39 8.34
CA THR A 177 15.74 -20.96 8.69
C THR A 177 15.88 -22.16 9.60
N VAL A 178 14.97 -22.27 10.56
CA VAL A 178 14.81 -23.42 11.45
C VAL A 178 13.46 -24.08 11.13
N PRO A 179 13.43 -25.41 10.90
CA PRO A 179 12.18 -26.10 10.68
C PRO A 179 11.17 -25.90 11.81
N LEU A 180 9.90 -25.82 11.45
CA LEU A 180 8.80 -25.94 12.42
C LEU A 180 8.67 -27.43 12.78
N THR A 181 8.71 -27.74 14.06
CA THR A 181 8.44 -29.08 14.63
C THR A 181 7.02 -29.15 15.14
#